data_f3f4c9099528253615e1a6ba83a0b741
#
_entry.id   f3f4c9099528253615e1a6ba83a0b741
#
_cell.length_a   1.000
_cell.length_b   1.000
_cell.length_c   1.000
_cell.angle_alpha   90.00
_cell.angle_beta   90.00
_cell.angle_gamma   90.00
#
_symmetry.space_group_name_H-M   'P 1'
#
loop_
_entity.id
_entity.type
_entity.pdbx_description
1 polymer ?
#
loop_
_entity_poly.entity_id
_entity_poly.type
_entity_poly.pdbx_seq_one_letter_code
_entity_poly.pdbx_strand_id
1 'polypeptide(L)'
;MNKKKNICLFSTSRSDYYLLSLISKQFEKSKKINFTFVATGNHFDKNKGNTYKAINKDNIKINYKIPFNLKDSQSGNIINSIQKSFPKIKDVLKKAKTDLVFILGDRYELLPISITALLLNIPIAHVHGGEITEGAFDDSIRHAVTKFSNLHFVCNEIYKKRVIQLGENPSLVYNVGGIGAEIIKNNKLLSREFLIKKLKINDNKKIILVALHPETNDINQNFNGMFKSLSKLSNLYNIIFTSPNSDPGC
;
A
#
# COMPACT_ATOMS: atom_id res chain seq x y z
N MET A 1 35.14 -1.69 8.47
CA MET A 1 33.78 -1.10 8.56
C MET A 1 32.87 -1.80 7.55
N ASN A 2 31.79 -2.41 8.00
CA ASN A 2 30.83 -3.02 7.05
C ASN A 2 30.21 -1.94 6.16
N LYS A 3 30.29 -2.13 4.84
CA LYS A 3 29.71 -1.25 3.82
C LYS A 3 28.19 -1.14 4.07
N LYS A 4 27.65 0.09 4.11
CA LYS A 4 26.21 0.31 4.21
C LYS A 4 25.49 -0.33 3.03
N LYS A 5 24.32 -0.90 3.29
CA LYS A 5 23.44 -1.45 2.25
C LYS A 5 22.51 -0.37 1.69
N ASN A 6 22.40 -0.32 0.38
CA ASN A 6 21.53 0.62 -0.32
C ASN A 6 20.12 0.00 -0.44
N ILE A 7 19.18 0.47 0.33
CA ILE A 7 17.77 0.01 0.30
C ILE A 7 16.94 1.02 -0.47
N CYS A 8 16.25 0.54 -1.50
CA CYS A 8 15.30 1.32 -2.28
C CYS A 8 13.88 0.88 -1.94
N LEU A 9 13.12 1.76 -1.26
CA LEU A 9 11.74 1.51 -0.88
C LEU A 9 10.81 2.25 -1.85
N PHE A 10 9.83 1.51 -2.38
CA PHE A 10 8.80 2.04 -3.26
C PHE A 10 7.48 2.16 -2.50
N SER A 11 6.85 3.32 -2.63
CA SER A 11 5.47 3.55 -2.21
C SER A 11 4.62 3.97 -3.40
N THR A 12 3.45 3.36 -3.56
CA THR A 12 2.60 3.49 -4.76
C THR A 12 1.36 4.33 -4.51
N SER A 13 0.88 4.38 -3.27
CA SER A 13 -0.35 5.06 -2.90
C SER A 13 -0.34 5.52 -1.43
N ARG A 14 -1.38 6.25 -1.03
CA ARG A 14 -1.58 6.65 0.37
C ARG A 14 -1.70 5.45 1.31
N SER A 15 -2.38 4.40 0.87
CA SER A 15 -2.66 3.22 1.71
C SER A 15 -1.40 2.46 2.09
N ASP A 16 -0.51 2.22 1.14
CA ASP A 16 0.77 1.56 1.41
C ASP A 16 1.75 2.49 2.15
N TYR A 17 1.77 3.78 1.78
CA TYR A 17 2.62 4.76 2.46
C TYR A 17 2.34 4.82 3.96
N TYR A 18 1.05 4.80 4.35
CA TYR A 18 0.71 4.85 5.76
C TYR A 18 1.38 3.71 6.55
N LEU A 19 1.40 2.52 6.00
CA LEU A 19 2.08 1.35 6.58
C LEU A 19 3.61 1.46 6.48
N LEU A 20 4.12 1.93 5.34
CA LEU A 20 5.55 2.07 5.10
C LEU A 20 6.20 3.24 5.86
N SER A 21 5.41 4.20 6.35
CA SER A 21 5.93 5.40 7.01
C SER A 21 6.76 5.08 8.26
N LEU A 22 6.33 4.09 9.05
CA LEU A 22 7.05 3.65 10.24
C LEU A 22 8.41 3.04 9.87
N ILE A 23 8.41 2.17 8.86
CA ILE A 23 9.63 1.51 8.36
C ILE A 23 10.58 2.53 7.74
N SER A 24 10.06 3.48 6.95
CA SER A 24 10.84 4.55 6.33
C SER A 24 11.58 5.40 7.38
N LYS A 25 10.89 5.78 8.46
CA LYS A 25 11.49 6.53 9.58
C LYS A 25 12.60 5.74 10.28
N GLN A 26 12.48 4.40 10.35
CA GLN A 26 13.52 3.55 10.91
C GLN A 26 14.73 3.42 9.96
N PHE A 27 14.47 3.30 8.66
CA PHE A 27 15.55 3.25 7.66
C PHE A 27 16.34 4.55 7.61
N GLU A 28 15.69 5.72 7.68
CA GLU A 28 16.40 7.01 7.74
C GLU A 28 17.31 7.16 8.96
N LYS A 29 16.89 6.64 10.11
CA LYS A 29 17.67 6.68 11.35
C LYS A 29 18.83 5.68 11.37
N SER A 30 18.82 4.68 10.51
CA SER A 30 19.79 3.58 10.53
C SER A 30 21.16 4.01 10.00
N LYS A 31 22.20 3.85 10.82
CA LYS A 31 23.60 4.05 10.39
C LYS A 31 24.12 2.96 9.46
N LYS A 32 23.40 1.85 9.30
CA LYS A 32 23.79 0.68 8.49
C LYS A 32 23.21 0.70 7.08
N ILE A 33 22.28 1.61 6.80
CA ILE A 33 21.50 1.68 5.57
C ILE A 33 21.73 3.02 4.87
N ASN A 34 21.90 2.99 3.55
CA ASN A 34 21.67 4.15 2.69
C ASN A 34 20.26 4.01 2.15
N PHE A 35 19.38 4.88 2.60
CA PHE A 35 17.95 4.80 2.29
C PHE A 35 17.58 5.67 1.09
N THR A 36 16.85 5.08 0.14
CA THR A 36 16.28 5.76 -1.01
C THR A 36 14.77 5.54 -1.01
N PHE A 37 14.00 6.61 -0.91
CA PHE A 37 12.54 6.58 -1.01
C PHE A 37 12.07 6.96 -2.40
N VAL A 38 11.28 6.09 -3.04
CA VAL A 38 10.68 6.31 -4.36
C VAL A 38 9.17 6.41 -4.22
N ALA A 39 8.63 7.59 -4.49
CA ALA A 39 7.19 7.76 -4.61
C ALA A 39 6.76 7.47 -6.06
N THR A 40 5.76 6.61 -6.24
CA THR A 40 5.26 6.22 -7.57
C THR A 40 3.73 6.15 -7.60
N GLY A 41 3.18 5.66 -8.68
CA GLY A 41 1.75 5.38 -8.79
C GLY A 41 0.87 6.60 -8.55
N ASN A 42 -0.14 6.41 -7.72
CA ASN A 42 -1.19 7.38 -7.43
C ASN A 42 -0.77 8.55 -6.53
N HIS A 43 0.46 8.57 -6.00
CA HIS A 43 0.92 9.67 -5.16
C HIS A 43 0.87 11.03 -5.84
N PHE A 44 0.96 11.07 -7.17
CA PHE A 44 0.98 12.29 -7.98
C PHE A 44 -0.33 12.58 -8.71
N ASP A 45 -1.37 11.79 -8.46
CA ASP A 45 -2.69 12.02 -9.03
C ASP A 45 -3.40 13.16 -8.29
N LYS A 46 -3.72 14.23 -9.03
CA LYS A 46 -4.43 15.40 -8.50
C LYS A 46 -5.83 15.04 -8.04
N ASN A 47 -6.52 14.17 -8.76
CA ASN A 47 -7.87 13.73 -8.43
C ASN A 47 -7.92 12.89 -7.15
N LYS A 48 -6.80 12.28 -6.78
CA LYS A 48 -6.61 11.48 -5.56
C LYS A 48 -5.90 12.25 -4.43
N GLY A 49 -5.85 13.58 -4.54
CA GLY A 49 -5.41 14.48 -3.48
C GLY A 49 -3.89 14.68 -3.37
N ASN A 50 -3.09 14.30 -4.39
CA ASN A 50 -1.63 14.49 -4.36
C ASN A 50 -0.99 13.97 -3.07
N THR A 51 -1.17 12.70 -2.78
CA THR A 51 -0.85 12.10 -1.47
C THR A 51 0.65 12.10 -1.12
N TYR A 52 1.54 12.44 -2.07
CA TYR A 52 2.95 12.73 -1.78
C TYR A 52 3.15 13.85 -0.74
N LYS A 53 2.14 14.73 -0.56
CA LYS A 53 2.18 15.78 0.47
C LYS A 53 2.22 15.20 1.89
N ALA A 54 1.62 14.02 2.11
CA ALA A 54 1.68 13.33 3.39
C ALA A 54 3.11 12.84 3.69
N ILE A 55 3.81 12.36 2.67
CA ILE A 55 5.21 11.93 2.78
C ILE A 55 6.10 13.11 3.20
N ASN A 56 5.92 14.27 2.56
CA ASN A 56 6.65 15.48 2.89
C ASN A 56 6.35 15.97 4.33
N LYS A 57 5.07 15.87 4.76
CA LYS A 57 4.65 16.25 6.11
C LYS A 57 5.32 15.39 7.19
N ASP A 58 5.59 14.14 6.88
CA ASP A 58 6.33 13.22 7.76
C ASP A 58 7.86 13.42 7.73
N ASN A 59 8.34 14.44 7.00
CA ASN A 59 9.76 14.76 6.79
C ASN A 59 10.57 13.64 6.13
N ILE A 60 9.91 12.75 5.37
CA ILE A 60 10.60 11.73 4.59
C ILE A 60 10.98 12.34 3.24
N LYS A 61 12.28 12.28 2.92
CA LYS A 61 12.80 12.79 1.66
C LYS A 61 12.39 11.88 0.50
N ILE A 62 11.61 12.39 -0.45
CA ILE A 62 11.35 11.70 -1.72
C ILE A 62 12.57 11.87 -2.61
N ASN A 63 13.36 10.81 -2.82
CA ASN A 63 14.56 10.85 -3.65
C ASN A 63 14.21 10.80 -5.14
N TYR A 64 13.21 9.99 -5.51
CA TYR A 64 12.77 9.84 -6.90
C TYR A 64 11.25 9.82 -7.00
N LYS A 65 10.74 10.30 -8.14
CA LYS A 65 9.31 10.36 -8.47
C LYS A 65 9.07 9.62 -9.77
N ILE A 66 8.17 8.62 -9.75
CA ILE A 66 7.77 7.86 -10.93
C ILE A 66 6.23 7.89 -11.02
N PRO A 67 5.63 8.98 -11.50
CA PRO A 67 4.18 9.06 -11.59
C PRO A 67 3.65 8.08 -12.64
N PHE A 68 2.55 7.42 -12.30
CA PHE A 68 1.69 6.70 -13.22
C PHE A 68 0.59 7.68 -13.65
N ASN A 69 0.72 8.24 -14.84
CA ASN A 69 -0.25 9.21 -15.36
C ASN A 69 -1.47 8.45 -15.92
N LEU A 70 -2.31 7.96 -15.03
CA LEU A 70 -3.58 7.37 -15.42
C LEU A 70 -4.57 8.49 -15.75
N LYS A 71 -5.13 8.46 -16.95
CA LYS A 71 -6.28 9.32 -17.30
C LYS A 71 -7.55 8.84 -16.60
N ASP A 72 -7.68 7.54 -16.45
CA ASP A 72 -8.74 6.83 -15.74
C ASP A 72 -8.23 5.46 -15.26
N SER A 73 -9.07 4.68 -14.58
CA SER A 73 -8.76 3.35 -14.09
C SER A 73 -9.00 2.22 -15.12
N GLN A 74 -9.15 2.55 -16.40
CA GLN A 74 -9.34 1.52 -17.44
C GLN A 74 -8.07 0.70 -17.63
N SER A 75 -8.24 -0.59 -17.87
CA SER A 75 -7.13 -1.56 -17.97
C SER A 75 -6.09 -1.18 -19.01
N GLY A 76 -6.49 -0.61 -20.15
CA GLY A 76 -5.56 -0.15 -21.19
C GLY A 76 -4.65 0.97 -20.73
N ASN A 77 -5.13 1.90 -19.89
CA ASN A 77 -4.32 2.98 -19.33
C ASN A 77 -3.37 2.46 -18.26
N ILE A 78 -3.76 1.46 -17.47
CA ILE A 78 -2.90 0.77 -16.52
C ILE A 78 -1.73 0.09 -17.25
N ILE A 79 -2.02 -0.70 -18.31
CA ILE A 79 -1.00 -1.38 -19.12
C ILE A 79 0.01 -0.39 -19.70
N ASN A 80 -0.46 0.70 -20.31
CA ASN A 80 0.38 1.75 -20.88
C ASN A 80 1.28 2.41 -19.80
N SER A 81 0.78 2.61 -18.60
CA SER A 81 1.52 3.20 -17.50
C SER A 81 2.60 2.24 -16.97
N ILE A 82 2.28 0.96 -16.86
CA ILE A 82 3.23 -0.11 -16.54
C ILE A 82 4.37 -0.10 -17.57
N GLN A 83 4.05 -0.15 -18.85
CA GLN A 83 5.05 -0.14 -19.93
C GLN A 83 6.00 1.05 -19.81
N LYS A 84 5.48 2.26 -19.62
CA LYS A 84 6.26 3.50 -19.52
C LYS A 84 7.09 3.61 -18.24
N SER A 85 6.80 2.82 -17.23
CA SER A 85 7.49 2.86 -15.94
C SER A 85 8.81 2.07 -15.92
N PHE A 86 8.95 1.01 -16.72
CA PHE A 86 10.12 0.14 -16.74
C PHE A 86 11.46 0.88 -16.90
N PRO A 87 11.63 1.76 -17.90
CA PRO A 87 12.90 2.48 -18.07
C PRO A 87 13.24 3.35 -16.86
N LYS A 88 12.22 4.03 -16.30
CA LYS A 88 12.39 4.91 -15.14
C LYS A 88 12.78 4.13 -13.88
N ILE A 89 12.15 2.99 -13.63
CA ILE A 89 12.47 2.10 -12.51
C ILE A 89 13.90 1.58 -12.63
N LYS A 90 14.28 1.08 -13.83
CA LYS A 90 15.64 0.63 -14.12
C LYS A 90 16.68 1.71 -13.80
N ASP A 91 16.44 2.93 -14.26
CA ASP A 91 17.36 4.04 -14.05
C ASP A 91 17.49 4.43 -12.57
N VAL A 92 16.39 4.42 -11.83
CA VAL A 92 16.38 4.66 -10.38
C VAL A 92 17.19 3.60 -9.65
N LEU A 93 16.91 2.31 -9.89
CA LEU A 93 17.61 1.21 -9.23
C LEU A 93 19.12 1.23 -9.48
N LYS A 94 19.54 1.54 -10.72
CA LYS A 94 20.95 1.68 -11.08
C LYS A 94 21.60 2.91 -10.44
N LYS A 95 20.96 4.09 -10.50
CA LYS A 95 21.48 5.34 -9.91
C LYS A 95 21.60 5.24 -8.39
N ALA A 96 20.63 4.61 -7.73
CA ALA A 96 20.67 4.36 -6.29
C ALA A 96 21.64 3.25 -5.88
N LYS A 97 22.27 2.55 -6.84
CA LYS A 97 23.14 1.37 -6.59
C LYS A 97 22.46 0.38 -5.63
N THR A 98 21.21 0.07 -5.91
CA THR A 98 20.31 -0.65 -5.00
C THR A 98 20.82 -2.05 -4.71
N ASP A 99 20.98 -2.39 -3.42
CA ASP A 99 21.30 -3.73 -2.93
C ASP A 99 20.04 -4.52 -2.57
N LEU A 100 18.91 -3.85 -2.25
CA LEU A 100 17.64 -4.46 -1.88
C LEU A 100 16.48 -3.52 -2.26
N VAL A 101 15.49 -4.06 -2.95
CA VAL A 101 14.19 -3.40 -3.16
C VAL A 101 13.25 -3.77 -2.02
N PHE A 102 12.56 -2.79 -1.44
CA PHE A 102 11.58 -2.99 -0.37
C PHE A 102 10.21 -2.52 -0.84
N ILE A 103 9.22 -3.42 -0.82
CA ILE A 103 7.85 -3.19 -1.32
C ILE A 103 6.81 -3.79 -0.39
N LEU A 104 5.57 -3.27 -0.47
CA LEU A 104 4.44 -3.73 0.32
C LEU A 104 3.21 -3.91 -0.54
N GLY A 105 2.50 -5.02 -0.36
CA GLY A 105 1.15 -5.25 -0.86
C GLY A 105 1.09 -5.89 -2.23
N ASP A 106 0.12 -5.45 -3.01
CA ASP A 106 -0.43 -6.19 -4.16
C ASP A 106 -0.82 -5.30 -5.35
N ARG A 107 -0.47 -4.04 -5.29
CA ARG A 107 -0.85 -3.11 -6.33
C ARG A 107 -0.13 -3.39 -7.66
N TYR A 108 -0.81 -3.14 -8.77
CA TYR A 108 -0.27 -3.38 -10.12
C TYR A 108 1.04 -2.62 -10.42
N GLU A 109 1.29 -1.49 -9.73
CA GLU A 109 2.54 -0.76 -9.85
C GLU A 109 3.75 -1.57 -9.37
N LEU A 110 3.54 -2.58 -8.52
CA LEU A 110 4.60 -3.47 -8.04
C LEU A 110 5.11 -4.43 -9.12
N LEU A 111 4.31 -4.76 -10.14
CA LEU A 111 4.71 -5.66 -11.22
C LEU A 111 5.97 -5.15 -11.96
N PRO A 112 5.97 -3.94 -12.53
CA PRO A 112 7.17 -3.46 -13.23
C PRO A 112 8.36 -3.24 -12.29
N ILE A 113 8.13 -2.94 -11.00
CA ILE A 113 9.19 -2.81 -10.00
C ILE A 113 9.84 -4.18 -9.77
N SER A 114 9.02 -5.20 -9.50
CA SER A 114 9.50 -6.55 -9.18
C SER A 114 10.19 -7.21 -10.39
N ILE A 115 9.60 -7.11 -11.57
CA ILE A 115 10.20 -7.64 -12.82
C ILE A 115 11.55 -6.96 -13.09
N THR A 116 11.61 -5.63 -12.93
CA THR A 116 12.88 -4.90 -13.16
C THR A 116 13.95 -5.31 -12.15
N ALA A 117 13.61 -5.42 -10.87
CA ALA A 117 14.54 -5.85 -9.82
C ALA A 117 15.04 -7.28 -10.09
N LEU A 118 14.14 -8.21 -10.42
CA LEU A 118 14.47 -9.60 -10.77
C LEU A 118 15.49 -9.66 -11.92
N LEU A 119 15.21 -8.96 -13.04
CA LEU A 119 16.07 -8.96 -14.21
C LEU A 119 17.42 -8.26 -13.97
N LEU A 120 17.52 -7.38 -12.99
CA LEU A 120 18.75 -6.74 -12.55
C LEU A 120 19.49 -7.53 -11.45
N ASN A 121 18.99 -8.71 -11.07
CA ASN A 121 19.50 -9.52 -9.95
C ASN A 121 19.57 -8.75 -8.63
N ILE A 122 18.58 -7.88 -8.38
CA ILE A 122 18.44 -7.14 -7.13
C ILE A 122 17.39 -7.86 -6.29
N PRO A 123 17.73 -8.35 -5.09
CA PRO A 123 16.79 -9.04 -4.23
C PRO A 123 15.65 -8.10 -3.78
N ILE A 124 14.48 -8.71 -3.55
CA ILE A 124 13.25 -8.01 -3.16
C ILE A 124 12.82 -8.48 -1.76
N ALA A 125 12.51 -7.55 -0.89
CA ALA A 125 11.80 -7.76 0.37
C ALA A 125 10.33 -7.36 0.19
N HIS A 126 9.43 -8.32 0.32
CA HIS A 126 7.99 -8.14 0.16
C HIS A 126 7.28 -8.24 1.50
N VAL A 127 6.49 -7.23 1.79
CA VAL A 127 5.65 -7.14 3.00
C VAL A 127 4.20 -7.40 2.63
N HIS A 128 3.43 -8.07 3.50
CA HIS A 128 2.04 -8.44 3.28
C HIS A 128 1.84 -9.46 2.14
N GLY A 129 2.83 -10.34 1.91
CA GLY A 129 2.67 -11.51 1.04
C GLY A 129 1.79 -12.58 1.69
N GLY A 130 1.17 -13.44 0.85
CA GLY A 130 0.38 -14.59 1.30
C GLY A 130 -1.03 -14.28 1.80
N GLU A 131 -1.47 -13.03 1.81
CA GLU A 131 -2.86 -12.65 2.07
C GLU A 131 -3.76 -13.07 0.89
N ILE A 132 -5.08 -13.14 1.11
CA ILE A 132 -6.08 -13.38 0.06
C ILE A 132 -6.98 -12.17 -0.06
N THR A 133 -7.30 -11.79 -1.29
CA THR A 133 -8.30 -10.77 -1.60
C THR A 133 -9.25 -11.36 -2.66
N GLU A 134 -10.30 -12.04 -2.19
CA GLU A 134 -11.30 -12.64 -3.07
C GLU A 134 -11.99 -11.56 -3.91
N GLY A 135 -12.30 -11.87 -5.17
CA GLY A 135 -12.96 -10.94 -6.09
C GLY A 135 -12.08 -9.82 -6.66
N ALA A 136 -10.77 -9.83 -6.40
CA ALA A 136 -9.85 -8.82 -6.90
C ALA A 136 -8.69 -9.42 -7.69
N PHE A 137 -8.27 -8.73 -8.76
CA PHE A 137 -7.06 -9.12 -9.50
C PHE A 137 -5.78 -8.88 -8.70
N ASP A 138 -5.86 -8.07 -7.65
CA ASP A 138 -4.76 -7.79 -6.71
C ASP A 138 -4.25 -9.08 -6.05
N ASP A 139 -5.10 -10.06 -5.84
CA ASP A 139 -4.71 -11.37 -5.30
C ASP A 139 -3.66 -12.06 -6.17
N SER A 140 -3.89 -12.12 -7.48
CA SER A 140 -2.94 -12.66 -8.44
C SER A 140 -1.63 -11.88 -8.48
N ILE A 141 -1.71 -10.55 -8.39
CA ILE A 141 -0.54 -9.67 -8.36
C ILE A 141 0.28 -9.93 -7.09
N ARG A 142 -0.36 -10.04 -5.92
CA ARG A 142 0.31 -10.33 -4.65
C ARG A 142 1.11 -11.61 -4.73
N HIS A 143 0.51 -12.68 -5.24
CA HIS A 143 1.19 -13.96 -5.37
C HIS A 143 2.32 -13.93 -6.40
N ALA A 144 2.16 -13.24 -7.52
CA ALA A 144 3.23 -13.02 -8.49
C ALA A 144 4.41 -12.24 -7.87
N VAL A 145 4.12 -11.14 -7.17
CA VAL A 145 5.13 -10.33 -6.47
C VAL A 145 5.84 -11.15 -5.39
N THR A 146 5.11 -11.98 -4.65
CA THR A 146 5.70 -12.94 -3.70
C THR A 146 6.71 -13.84 -4.40
N LYS A 147 6.36 -14.41 -5.58
CA LYS A 147 7.27 -15.29 -6.35
C LYS A 147 8.50 -14.59 -6.91
N PHE A 148 8.44 -13.30 -7.15
CA PHE A 148 9.59 -12.49 -7.55
C PHE A 148 10.50 -12.10 -6.38
N SER A 149 10.04 -12.29 -5.15
CA SER A 149 10.70 -11.78 -3.94
C SER A 149 11.58 -12.84 -3.28
N ASN A 150 12.55 -12.39 -2.48
CA ASN A 150 13.55 -13.22 -1.82
C ASN A 150 13.38 -13.22 -0.29
N LEU A 151 12.82 -12.12 0.27
CA LEU A 151 12.53 -11.98 1.70
C LEU A 151 11.06 -11.66 1.87
N HIS A 152 10.40 -12.33 2.81
CA HIS A 152 8.96 -12.22 2.99
C HIS A 152 8.62 -11.86 4.43
N PHE A 153 7.88 -10.77 4.61
CA PHE A 153 7.40 -10.28 5.91
C PHE A 153 5.87 -10.37 5.92
N VAL A 154 5.34 -11.38 6.61
CA VAL A 154 3.92 -11.70 6.62
C VAL A 154 3.27 -11.33 7.95
N CYS A 155 1.93 -11.15 7.95
CA CYS A 155 1.19 -10.66 9.11
C CYS A 155 0.83 -11.75 10.13
N ASN A 156 0.82 -13.02 9.73
CA ASN A 156 0.45 -14.13 10.62
C ASN A 156 0.95 -15.49 10.08
N GLU A 157 0.75 -16.53 10.88
CA GLU A 157 1.21 -17.89 10.55
C GLU A 157 0.45 -18.54 9.37
N ILE A 158 -0.80 -18.16 9.12
CA ILE A 158 -1.58 -18.67 7.98
C ILE A 158 -0.94 -18.19 6.68
N TYR A 159 -0.62 -16.89 6.61
CA TYR A 159 0.03 -16.28 5.45
C TYR A 159 1.47 -16.79 5.28
N LYS A 160 2.19 -17.02 6.40
CA LYS A 160 3.51 -17.65 6.37
C LYS A 160 3.44 -19.03 5.70
N LYS A 161 2.51 -19.88 6.13
CA LYS A 161 2.31 -21.22 5.54
C LYS A 161 2.01 -21.12 4.03
N ARG A 162 1.15 -20.18 3.62
CA ARG A 162 0.81 -19.99 2.21
C ARG A 162 2.00 -19.55 1.37
N VAL A 163 2.83 -18.62 1.86
CA VAL A 163 4.05 -18.19 1.17
C VAL A 163 5.02 -19.38 1.01
N ILE A 164 5.16 -20.21 2.04
CA ILE A 164 5.98 -21.43 1.96
C ILE A 164 5.38 -22.41 0.95
N GLN A 165 4.06 -22.58 0.91
CA GLN A 165 3.36 -23.44 -0.07
C GLN A 165 3.54 -22.96 -1.52
N LEU A 166 3.75 -21.64 -1.74
CA LEU A 166 4.13 -21.09 -3.05
C LEU A 166 5.55 -21.46 -3.46
N GLY A 167 6.29 -22.18 -2.61
CA GLY A 167 7.66 -22.66 -2.88
C GLY A 167 8.74 -21.73 -2.37
N GLU A 168 8.44 -20.81 -1.44
CA GLU A 168 9.44 -19.94 -0.85
C GLU A 168 10.21 -20.65 0.28
N ASN A 169 11.49 -20.28 0.45
CA ASN A 169 12.33 -20.85 1.49
C ASN A 169 11.82 -20.45 2.89
N PRO A 170 11.44 -21.40 3.76
CA PRO A 170 10.91 -21.11 5.09
C PRO A 170 11.81 -20.23 5.96
N SER A 171 13.13 -20.31 5.79
CA SER A 171 14.10 -19.49 6.55
C SER A 171 14.08 -18.00 6.16
N LEU A 172 13.46 -17.67 5.03
CA LEU A 172 13.35 -16.30 4.51
C LEU A 172 11.91 -15.76 4.63
N VAL A 173 11.01 -16.48 5.33
CA VAL A 173 9.63 -16.05 5.58
C VAL A 173 9.46 -15.74 7.06
N TYR A 174 9.28 -14.46 7.38
CA TYR A 174 9.19 -13.95 8.75
C TYR A 174 7.77 -13.50 9.07
N ASN A 175 7.16 -14.07 10.11
CA ASN A 175 5.93 -13.54 10.67
C ASN A 175 6.28 -12.35 11.58
N VAL A 176 5.91 -11.15 11.16
CA VAL A 176 6.22 -9.89 11.85
C VAL A 176 4.99 -9.22 12.45
N GLY A 177 3.80 -9.83 12.29
CA GLY A 177 2.54 -9.21 12.68
C GLY A 177 2.06 -8.13 11.70
N GLY A 178 0.89 -7.58 11.96
CA GLY A 178 0.29 -6.54 11.12
C GLY A 178 0.85 -5.14 11.43
N ILE A 179 1.47 -4.51 10.45
CA ILE A 179 2.05 -3.14 10.61
C ILE A 179 0.97 -2.13 10.99
N GLY A 180 -0.25 -2.27 10.50
CA GLY A 180 -1.36 -1.37 10.85
C GLY A 180 -1.67 -1.35 12.35
N ALA A 181 -1.62 -2.50 13.01
CA ALA A 181 -1.82 -2.60 14.46
C ALA A 181 -0.71 -1.87 15.24
N GLU A 182 0.54 -2.02 14.81
CA GLU A 182 1.70 -1.33 15.40
C GLU A 182 1.58 0.19 15.26
N ILE A 183 1.12 0.66 14.09
CA ILE A 183 0.90 2.09 13.84
C ILE A 183 -0.20 2.64 14.77
N ILE A 184 -1.32 1.93 14.93
CA ILE A 184 -2.41 2.36 15.81
C ILE A 184 -1.93 2.42 17.26
N LYS A 185 -1.17 1.42 17.70
CA LYS A 185 -0.62 1.36 19.06
C LYS A 185 0.33 2.52 19.37
N ASN A 186 1.14 2.93 18.40
CA ASN A 186 2.17 3.96 18.58
C ASN A 186 1.69 5.39 18.26
N ASN A 187 0.53 5.55 17.66
CA ASN A 187 -0.02 6.86 17.32
C ASN A 187 -0.92 7.40 18.44
N LYS A 188 -0.77 8.69 18.74
CA LYS A 188 -1.73 9.40 19.59
C LYS A 188 -3.05 9.56 18.83
N LEU A 189 -4.07 8.85 19.29
CA LEU A 189 -5.41 8.95 18.71
C LEU A 189 -6.04 10.30 19.07
N LEU A 190 -6.94 10.78 18.19
CA LEU A 190 -7.73 11.98 18.45
C LEU A 190 -8.78 11.69 19.53
N SER A 191 -9.08 12.69 20.36
CA SER A 191 -10.11 12.52 21.39
C SER A 191 -11.51 12.44 20.77
N ARG A 192 -12.43 11.81 21.50
CA ARG A 192 -13.84 11.69 21.09
C ARG A 192 -14.47 13.08 20.87
N GLU A 193 -14.24 14.00 21.79
CA GLU A 193 -14.81 15.36 21.76
C GLU A 193 -14.32 16.11 20.52
N PHE A 194 -13.03 15.99 20.19
CA PHE A 194 -12.48 16.59 18.97
C PHE A 194 -13.14 16.02 17.71
N LEU A 195 -13.33 14.70 17.67
CA LEU A 195 -13.96 14.03 16.52
C LEU A 195 -15.43 14.44 16.36
N ILE A 196 -16.20 14.45 17.45
CA ILE A 196 -17.59 14.88 17.47
C ILE A 196 -17.74 16.29 16.89
N LYS A 197 -16.93 17.23 17.40
CA LYS A 197 -16.92 18.62 16.94
C LYS A 197 -16.50 18.73 15.47
N LYS A 198 -15.43 18.03 15.07
CA LYS A 198 -14.89 18.09 13.71
C LYS A 198 -15.84 17.48 12.68
N LEU A 199 -16.49 16.39 13.01
CA LEU A 199 -17.43 15.68 12.13
C LEU A 199 -18.86 16.22 12.22
N LYS A 200 -19.13 17.14 13.15
CA LYS A 200 -20.46 17.74 13.41
C LYS A 200 -21.55 16.69 13.62
N ILE A 201 -21.24 15.66 14.41
CA ILE A 201 -22.14 14.55 14.71
C ILE A 201 -22.77 14.70 16.10
N ASN A 202 -23.92 14.02 16.32
CA ASN A 202 -24.61 14.05 17.59
C ASN A 202 -23.92 13.11 18.60
N ASP A 203 -23.44 13.63 19.73
CA ASP A 203 -22.73 12.86 20.75
C ASP A 203 -23.62 11.84 21.47
N ASN A 204 -24.94 12.07 21.51
CA ASN A 204 -25.91 11.16 22.15
C ASN A 204 -26.23 9.92 21.31
N LYS A 205 -25.79 9.88 20.04
CA LYS A 205 -26.01 8.74 19.16
C LYS A 205 -24.74 7.89 19.03
N LYS A 206 -24.92 6.57 19.00
CA LYS A 206 -23.82 5.66 18.64
C LYS A 206 -23.37 5.88 17.20
N ILE A 207 -22.14 5.52 16.89
CA ILE A 207 -21.54 5.71 15.58
C ILE A 207 -21.49 4.37 14.85
N ILE A 208 -21.93 4.38 13.58
CA ILE A 208 -21.67 3.31 12.62
C ILE A 208 -20.68 3.86 11.60
N LEU A 209 -19.50 3.26 11.54
CA LEU A 209 -18.49 3.56 10.52
C LEU A 209 -18.69 2.60 9.35
N VAL A 210 -18.90 3.14 8.15
CA VAL A 210 -19.07 2.38 6.92
C VAL A 210 -17.87 2.61 6.02
N ALA A 211 -17.11 1.55 5.77
CA ALA A 211 -16.01 1.52 4.82
C ALA A 211 -16.39 0.56 3.69
N LEU A 212 -16.84 1.11 2.58
CA LEU A 212 -17.27 0.33 1.42
C LEU A 212 -16.17 0.33 0.36
N HIS A 213 -15.76 -0.87 -0.03
CA HIS A 213 -14.81 -1.08 -1.12
C HIS A 213 -15.44 -2.07 -2.11
N PRO A 214 -15.80 -1.63 -3.34
CA PRO A 214 -16.31 -2.51 -4.38
C PRO A 214 -15.29 -3.58 -4.76
N GLU A 215 -15.76 -4.73 -5.22
CA GLU A 215 -14.92 -5.75 -5.82
C GLU A 215 -14.43 -5.29 -7.19
N THR A 216 -13.14 -5.41 -7.46
CA THR A 216 -12.55 -4.92 -8.72
C THR A 216 -12.95 -5.75 -9.94
N ASN A 217 -13.41 -6.98 -9.74
CA ASN A 217 -13.86 -7.90 -10.80
C ASN A 217 -15.36 -7.83 -11.08
N ASP A 218 -16.16 -7.16 -10.24
CA ASP A 218 -17.59 -6.97 -10.44
C ASP A 218 -17.96 -5.47 -10.48
N ILE A 219 -18.05 -4.93 -11.69
CA ILE A 219 -18.36 -3.51 -11.93
C ILE A 219 -19.86 -3.19 -11.75
N ASN A 220 -20.73 -4.20 -11.65
CA ASN A 220 -22.19 -4.05 -11.61
C ASN A 220 -22.78 -4.16 -10.19
N GLN A 221 -21.99 -4.05 -9.15
CA GLN A 221 -22.46 -4.15 -7.78
C GLN A 221 -23.51 -3.10 -7.45
N ASN A 222 -24.64 -3.54 -6.89
CA ASN A 222 -25.74 -2.67 -6.53
C ASN A 222 -25.85 -2.53 -5.00
N PHE A 223 -25.45 -1.40 -4.48
CA PHE A 223 -25.49 -1.09 -3.03
C PHE A 223 -26.77 -0.38 -2.57
N ASN A 224 -27.78 -0.20 -3.43
CA ASN A 224 -29.00 0.55 -3.10
C ASN A 224 -29.75 -0.01 -1.89
N GLY A 225 -29.79 -1.35 -1.75
CA GLY A 225 -30.41 -2.00 -0.58
C GLY A 225 -29.71 -1.65 0.73
N MET A 226 -28.38 -1.66 0.72
CA MET A 226 -27.55 -1.29 1.86
C MET A 226 -27.76 0.19 2.22
N PHE A 227 -27.72 1.11 1.25
CA PHE A 227 -27.93 2.53 1.50
C PHE A 227 -29.32 2.83 2.05
N LYS A 228 -30.38 2.16 1.55
CA LYS A 228 -31.72 2.26 2.10
C LYS A 228 -31.79 1.81 3.57
N SER A 229 -31.12 0.72 3.91
CA SER A 229 -31.08 0.19 5.29
C SER A 229 -30.33 1.15 6.22
N LEU A 230 -29.17 1.65 5.80
CA LEU A 230 -28.40 2.62 6.57
C LEU A 230 -29.14 3.94 6.75
N SER A 231 -29.88 4.40 5.73
CA SER A 231 -30.72 5.59 5.82
C SER A 231 -31.78 5.47 6.92
N LYS A 232 -32.44 4.30 7.05
CA LYS A 232 -33.41 4.05 8.16
C LYS A 232 -32.73 4.12 9.52
N LEU A 233 -31.49 3.67 9.64
CA LEU A 233 -30.72 3.69 10.89
C LEU A 233 -30.20 5.09 11.26
N SER A 234 -30.19 6.05 10.34
CA SER A 234 -29.67 7.41 10.59
C SER A 234 -30.46 8.18 11.67
N ASN A 235 -31.72 7.79 11.92
CA ASN A 235 -32.51 8.35 13.02
C ASN A 235 -31.96 7.97 14.41
N LEU A 236 -31.33 6.80 14.54
CA LEU A 236 -30.85 6.23 15.80
C LEU A 236 -29.33 6.34 15.95
N TYR A 237 -28.60 6.38 14.84
CA TYR A 237 -27.12 6.34 14.79
C TYR A 237 -26.55 7.50 13.98
N ASN A 238 -25.32 7.89 14.32
CA ASN A 238 -24.49 8.68 13.42
C ASN A 238 -23.84 7.73 12.40
N ILE A 239 -24.11 7.91 11.12
CA ILE A 239 -23.54 7.08 10.07
C ILE A 239 -22.41 7.87 9.39
N ILE A 240 -21.19 7.33 9.43
CA ILE A 240 -20.01 7.95 8.85
C ILE A 240 -19.51 7.06 7.74
N PHE A 241 -19.49 7.58 6.51
CA PHE A 241 -18.88 6.90 5.37
C PHE A 241 -17.43 7.37 5.20
N THR A 242 -16.52 6.41 5.07
CA THR A 242 -15.19 6.73 4.55
C THR A 242 -15.26 6.88 3.03
N SER A 243 -14.42 7.75 2.47
CA SER A 243 -14.27 7.78 1.02
C SER A 243 -13.69 6.43 0.54
N PRO A 244 -14.17 5.90 -0.58
CA PRO A 244 -13.62 4.69 -1.17
C PRO A 244 -12.14 4.88 -1.56
N ASN A 245 -11.46 3.79 -1.83
CA ASN A 245 -10.13 3.82 -2.41
C ASN A 245 -10.20 4.24 -3.91
N SER A 246 -9.12 4.12 -4.62
CA SER A 246 -9.01 4.56 -6.01
C SER A 246 -9.01 3.40 -7.01
N ASP A 247 -9.50 2.26 -6.61
CA ASP A 247 -9.55 1.08 -7.45
C ASP A 247 -10.71 1.16 -8.47
N PRO A 248 -10.67 0.39 -9.56
CA PRO A 248 -11.77 0.34 -10.52
C PRO A 248 -13.11 0.03 -9.84
N GLY A 249 -14.17 0.77 -10.20
CA GLY A 249 -15.50 0.61 -9.60
C GLY A 249 -15.80 1.50 -8.38
N CYS A 250 -14.86 2.32 -7.93
CA CYS A 250 -15.03 3.27 -6.82
C CYS A 250 -15.45 4.67 -7.28
#